data_689e42b44f3a80eb62078a3a50bcace1
#
_entry.id   689e42b44f3a80eb62078a3a50bcace1
#
_cell.length_a   1.000
_cell.length_b   1.000
_cell.length_c   1.000
_cell.angle_alpha   90.00
_cell.angle_beta   90.00
_cell.angle_gamma   90.00
#
_symmetry.space_group_name_H-M   'P 1'
#
loop_
_entity.id
_entity.type
_entity.pdbx_description
1 polymer ?
#
loop_
_entity_poly.entity_id
_entity_poly.type
_entity_poly.pdbx_seq_one_letter_code
_entity_poly.pdbx_strand_id
1 'polypeptide(L)'
;PANPQKHYETTAVEILNDFPVLDAFVAGIGTAGTLVGVGRKLKEERPETKVIGVEPIKSAVVSGGQPGKHVIQGIGAGFVPGNYDGNVVDEIIQVTDEDALAYGLKASKENGLFIGISSGTAIAAAYKVAKKLGKGKIVVTLAPDGGEKYLSVEAFLTK
;
A
#
# COMPACT_ATOMS: atom_id res chain seq x y z
N PRO A 1 -7.60 -0.44 17.44
CA PRO A 1 -7.54 -1.51 18.41
C PRO A 1 -6.97 -2.82 17.84
N ALA A 2 -7.75 -3.93 17.70
CA ALA A 2 -7.16 -5.25 17.40
C ALA A 2 -6.44 -5.35 16.04
N ASN A 3 -6.96 -4.70 14.98
CA ASN A 3 -6.39 -4.78 13.64
C ASN A 3 -4.97 -4.20 13.57
N PRO A 4 -4.71 -2.92 13.91
CA PRO A 4 -3.33 -2.39 13.93
C PRO A 4 -2.42 -3.16 14.88
N GLN A 5 -2.93 -3.57 16.05
CA GLN A 5 -2.16 -4.32 17.03
C GLN A 5 -1.67 -5.66 16.46
N LYS A 6 -2.53 -6.38 15.74
CA LYS A 6 -2.13 -7.64 15.11
C LYS A 6 -1.01 -7.46 14.09
N HIS A 7 -1.11 -6.45 13.23
CA HIS A 7 -0.06 -6.12 12.27
C HIS A 7 1.26 -5.67 12.93
N TYR A 8 1.16 -4.95 14.06
CA TYR A 8 2.32 -4.58 14.87
C TYR A 8 3.05 -5.81 15.43
N GLU A 9 2.28 -6.81 15.94
CA GLU A 9 2.82 -8.01 16.58
C GLU A 9 3.31 -9.08 15.60
N THR A 10 2.79 -9.11 14.37
CA THR A 10 3.10 -10.18 13.39
C THR A 10 3.73 -9.62 12.12
N THR A 11 2.98 -8.97 11.24
CA THR A 11 3.44 -8.51 9.92
C THR A 11 4.70 -7.65 10.01
N ALA A 12 4.75 -6.72 10.98
CA ALA A 12 5.92 -5.87 11.18
C ALA A 12 7.15 -6.66 11.60
N VAL A 13 6.97 -7.67 12.45
CA VAL A 13 8.07 -8.55 12.91
C VAL A 13 8.61 -9.38 11.75
N GLU A 14 7.73 -9.94 10.93
CA GLU A 14 8.11 -10.68 9.71
C GLU A 14 8.94 -9.78 8.77
N ILE A 15 8.46 -8.56 8.49
CA ILE A 15 9.18 -7.59 7.65
C ILE A 15 10.56 -7.24 8.24
N LEU A 16 10.64 -6.97 9.54
CA LEU A 16 11.89 -6.64 10.21
C LEU A 16 12.92 -7.78 10.17
N ASN A 17 12.46 -9.04 10.25
CA ASN A 17 13.29 -10.22 10.18
C ASN A 17 13.80 -10.48 8.75
N ASP A 18 12.93 -10.31 7.75
CA ASP A 18 13.26 -10.59 6.34
C ASP A 18 14.12 -9.47 5.72
N PHE A 19 13.96 -8.24 6.19
CA PHE A 19 14.67 -7.06 5.67
C PHE A 19 15.49 -6.36 6.76
N PRO A 20 16.75 -6.80 6.99
CA PRO A 20 17.65 -6.15 7.97
C PRO A 20 17.88 -4.65 7.69
N VAL A 21 17.82 -4.25 6.43
CA VAL A 21 17.82 -2.85 5.99
C VAL A 21 16.51 -2.57 5.27
N LEU A 22 15.84 -1.46 5.62
CA LEU A 22 14.57 -1.07 5.03
C LEU A 22 14.48 0.46 4.97
N ASP A 23 14.44 1.01 3.78
CA ASP A 23 14.39 2.48 3.57
C ASP A 23 12.95 3.00 3.55
N ALA A 24 12.01 2.22 3.00
CA ALA A 24 10.60 2.61 2.99
C ALA A 24 9.66 1.39 3.05
N PHE A 25 8.55 1.57 3.76
CA PHE A 25 7.40 0.68 3.77
C PHE A 25 6.20 1.39 3.14
N VAL A 26 5.55 0.74 2.18
CA VAL A 26 4.43 1.31 1.41
C VAL A 26 3.20 0.42 1.57
N ALA A 27 2.06 0.98 1.95
CA ALA A 27 0.81 0.21 2.07
C ALA A 27 -0.43 1.03 1.73
N GLY A 28 -1.43 0.38 1.12
CA GLY A 28 -2.73 0.97 0.83
C GLY A 28 -3.52 1.34 2.08
N ILE A 29 -4.25 2.45 2.02
CA ILE A 29 -5.10 2.94 3.11
C ILE A 29 -6.53 2.42 2.91
N GLY A 30 -6.84 1.26 3.50
CA GLY A 30 -8.20 0.77 3.70
C GLY A 30 -8.68 1.15 5.09
N THR A 31 -8.62 0.23 6.05
CA THR A 31 -8.85 0.51 7.47
C THR A 31 -7.68 1.20 8.16
N ALA A 32 -6.57 1.40 7.48
CA ALA A 32 -5.26 1.83 7.96
C ALA A 32 -4.58 0.86 8.96
N GLY A 33 -5.17 -0.31 9.21
CA GLY A 33 -4.65 -1.27 10.20
C GLY A 33 -3.23 -1.73 9.90
N THR A 34 -2.98 -2.19 8.68
CA THR A 34 -1.66 -2.63 8.22
C THR A 34 -0.64 -1.49 8.24
N LEU A 35 -0.99 -0.36 7.61
CA LEU A 35 -0.10 0.81 7.52
C LEU A 35 0.34 1.30 8.89
N VAL A 36 -0.61 1.49 9.81
CA VAL A 36 -0.34 2.04 11.13
C VAL A 36 0.29 1.01 12.05
N GLY A 37 -0.16 -0.26 12.01
CA GLY A 37 0.41 -1.32 12.83
C GLY A 37 1.88 -1.57 12.50
N VAL A 38 2.19 -1.78 11.24
CA VAL A 38 3.58 -1.95 10.77
C VAL A 38 4.38 -0.66 11.00
N GLY A 39 3.81 0.48 10.63
CA GLY A 39 4.47 1.77 10.75
C GLY A 39 4.89 2.10 12.18
N ARG A 40 4.05 1.85 13.18
CA ARG A 40 4.41 2.05 14.60
C ARG A 40 5.63 1.22 15.00
N LYS A 41 5.63 -0.06 14.66
CA LYS A 41 6.76 -0.95 14.96
C LYS A 41 8.03 -0.49 14.26
N LEU A 42 7.93 -0.07 12.99
CA LEU A 42 9.07 0.46 12.25
C LEU A 42 9.60 1.76 12.88
N LYS A 43 8.73 2.69 13.28
CA LYS A 43 9.15 3.95 13.91
C LYS A 43 9.83 3.73 15.27
N GLU A 44 9.47 2.68 16.00
CA GLU A 44 10.13 2.31 17.24
C GLU A 44 11.52 1.71 17.03
N GLU A 45 11.66 0.80 16.05
CA GLU A 45 12.89 0.03 15.86
C GLU A 45 13.84 0.63 14.80
N ARG A 46 13.28 1.36 13.82
CA ARG A 46 14.00 1.99 12.70
C ARG A 46 13.35 3.31 12.31
N PRO A 47 13.50 4.35 13.14
CA PRO A 47 12.81 5.64 12.97
C PRO A 47 13.10 6.33 11.62
N GLU A 48 14.24 6.02 10.99
CA GLU A 48 14.61 6.52 9.66
C GLU A 48 13.82 5.89 8.51
N THR A 49 13.19 4.71 8.71
CA THR A 49 12.37 4.06 7.68
C THR A 49 11.15 4.92 7.37
N LYS A 50 10.94 5.24 6.11
CA LYS A 50 9.76 5.98 5.65
C LYS A 50 8.52 5.08 5.63
N VAL A 51 7.45 5.56 6.25
CA VAL A 51 6.14 4.91 6.24
C VAL A 51 5.22 5.67 5.31
N ILE A 52 4.80 5.04 4.21
CA ILE A 52 4.11 5.71 3.11
C ILE A 52 2.74 5.06 2.89
N GLY A 53 1.70 5.88 3.03
CA GLY A 53 0.33 5.50 2.74
C GLY A 53 0.00 5.65 1.25
N VAL A 54 -0.93 4.84 0.76
CA VAL A 54 -1.40 4.93 -0.63
C VAL A 54 -2.92 5.03 -0.66
N GLU A 55 -3.44 5.98 -1.43
CA GLU A 55 -4.87 6.14 -1.67
C GLU A 55 -5.18 6.39 -3.15
N PRO A 56 -6.42 6.07 -3.61
CA PRO A 56 -6.84 6.40 -4.95
C PRO A 56 -6.93 7.92 -5.15
N ILE A 57 -6.39 8.44 -6.24
CA ILE A 57 -6.44 9.89 -6.54
C ILE A 57 -7.87 10.42 -6.61
N LYS A 58 -8.81 9.57 -7.07
CA LYS A 58 -10.24 9.93 -7.17
C LYS A 58 -10.97 9.96 -5.82
N SER A 59 -10.35 9.43 -4.75
CA SER A 59 -10.93 9.39 -3.39
C SER A 59 -9.83 9.64 -2.35
N ALA A 60 -9.06 10.73 -2.55
CA ALA A 60 -7.88 11.08 -1.75
C ALA A 60 -8.25 11.80 -0.44
N VAL A 61 -9.15 11.21 0.34
CA VAL A 61 -9.75 11.86 1.52
C VAL A 61 -8.75 12.03 2.66
N VAL A 62 -7.82 11.10 2.83
CA VAL A 62 -6.80 11.19 3.88
C VAL A 62 -5.81 12.33 3.59
N SER A 63 -5.57 12.63 2.31
CA SER A 63 -4.80 13.81 1.86
C SER A 63 -5.63 15.10 1.82
N GLY A 64 -6.87 15.12 2.32
CA GLY A 64 -7.73 16.32 2.35
C GLY A 64 -8.56 16.53 1.08
N GLY A 65 -8.59 15.56 0.14
CA GLY A 65 -9.43 15.59 -1.04
C GLY A 65 -10.88 15.15 -0.77
N GLN A 66 -11.68 15.07 -1.84
CA GLN A 66 -13.06 14.64 -1.76
C GLN A 66 -13.20 13.13 -2.05
N PRO A 67 -14.23 12.45 -1.48
CA PRO A 67 -14.55 11.09 -1.84
C PRO A 67 -15.05 11.02 -3.30
N GLY A 68 -14.66 9.96 -4.01
CA GLY A 68 -15.07 9.74 -5.40
C GLY A 68 -15.03 8.28 -5.81
N LYS A 69 -15.68 7.95 -6.92
CA LYS A 69 -15.73 6.59 -7.46
C LYS A 69 -14.40 6.20 -8.13
N HIS A 70 -13.90 5.04 -7.81
CA HIS A 70 -12.70 4.42 -8.38
C HIS A 70 -12.87 2.90 -8.45
N VAL A 71 -11.99 2.21 -9.20
CA VAL A 71 -12.04 0.75 -9.38
C VAL A 71 -11.20 -0.01 -8.35
N ILE A 72 -10.41 0.67 -7.54
CA ILE A 72 -9.46 0.07 -6.59
C ILE A 72 -10.21 -0.41 -5.35
N GLN A 73 -10.60 -1.68 -5.33
CA GLN A 73 -11.32 -2.26 -4.19
C GLN A 73 -10.39 -2.43 -2.98
N GLY A 74 -10.95 -2.31 -1.78
CA GLY A 74 -10.26 -2.53 -0.51
C GLY A 74 -9.57 -1.31 0.11
N ILE A 75 -9.38 -0.21 -0.66
CA ILE A 75 -8.82 1.05 -0.18
C ILE A 75 -9.66 2.24 -0.64
N GLY A 76 -9.40 3.43 -0.12
CA GLY A 76 -10.10 4.66 -0.55
C GLY A 76 -11.58 4.68 -0.19
N ALA A 77 -11.94 4.32 1.04
CA ALA A 77 -13.33 4.15 1.51
C ALA A 77 -14.18 5.44 1.53
N GLY A 78 -13.62 6.59 1.15
CA GLY A 78 -14.34 7.87 1.11
C GLY A 78 -14.42 8.59 2.47
N PHE A 79 -13.73 8.11 3.47
CA PHE A 79 -13.59 8.73 4.79
C PHE A 79 -12.20 8.45 5.38
N VAL A 80 -11.79 9.24 6.37
CA VAL A 80 -10.54 8.99 7.12
C VAL A 80 -10.77 7.83 8.10
N PRO A 81 -10.06 6.71 7.96
CA PRO A 81 -10.26 5.56 8.85
C PRO A 81 -9.92 5.87 10.30
N GLY A 82 -10.70 5.35 11.24
CA GLY A 82 -10.48 5.59 12.68
C GLY A 82 -9.15 5.03 13.24
N ASN A 83 -8.48 4.12 12.53
CA ASN A 83 -7.14 3.64 12.90
C ASN A 83 -6.02 4.48 12.29
N TYR A 84 -6.32 5.45 11.40
CA TYR A 84 -5.29 6.28 10.78
C TYR A 84 -4.59 7.15 11.84
N ASP A 85 -3.28 7.21 11.76
CA ASP A 85 -2.43 7.98 12.66
C ASP A 85 -1.38 8.75 11.84
N GLY A 86 -1.61 10.04 11.67
CA GLY A 86 -0.74 10.92 10.89
C GLY A 86 0.67 11.10 11.49
N ASN A 87 0.87 10.76 12.78
CA ASN A 87 2.20 10.81 13.38
C ASN A 87 3.10 9.64 12.95
N VAL A 88 2.49 8.56 12.45
CA VAL A 88 3.19 7.36 11.98
C VAL A 88 3.51 7.45 10.49
N VAL A 89 2.67 8.14 9.70
CA VAL A 89 2.75 8.19 8.24
C VAL A 89 3.54 9.42 7.79
N ASP A 90 4.65 9.19 7.09
CA ASP A 90 5.54 10.27 6.60
C ASP A 90 5.02 10.94 5.33
N GLU A 91 4.40 10.17 4.43
CA GLU A 91 3.95 10.64 3.11
C GLU A 91 2.72 9.84 2.66
N ILE A 92 1.83 10.45 1.88
CA ILE A 92 0.74 9.76 1.20
C ILE A 92 0.92 9.94 -0.31
N ILE A 93 0.88 8.83 -1.04
CA ILE A 93 0.97 8.82 -2.50
C ILE A 93 -0.41 8.49 -3.09
N GLN A 94 -0.84 9.34 -4.01
CA GLN A 94 -2.05 9.11 -4.77
C GLN A 94 -1.74 8.31 -6.04
N VAL A 95 -2.59 7.33 -6.36
CA VAL A 95 -2.45 6.44 -7.51
C VAL A 95 -3.73 6.48 -8.33
N THR A 96 -3.60 6.49 -9.65
CA THR A 96 -4.73 6.44 -10.58
C THR A 96 -5.26 5.02 -10.74
N ASP A 97 -6.50 4.87 -11.21
CA ASP A 97 -7.06 3.56 -11.56
C ASP A 97 -6.23 2.87 -12.65
N GLU A 98 -5.75 3.65 -13.61
CA GLU A 98 -4.92 3.17 -14.74
C GLU A 98 -3.59 2.61 -14.25
N ASP A 99 -2.87 3.34 -13.38
CA ASP A 99 -1.62 2.87 -12.78
C ASP A 99 -1.86 1.59 -11.96
N ALA A 100 -2.93 1.54 -11.15
CA ALA A 100 -3.26 0.39 -10.33
C ALA A 100 -3.42 -0.89 -11.16
N LEU A 101 -4.19 -0.82 -12.25
CA LEU A 101 -4.41 -1.92 -13.17
C LEU A 101 -3.15 -2.30 -13.95
N ALA A 102 -2.43 -1.30 -14.46
CA ALA A 102 -1.21 -1.51 -15.26
C ALA A 102 -0.11 -2.22 -14.44
N TYR A 103 0.12 -1.79 -13.20
CA TYR A 103 1.15 -2.41 -12.35
C TYR A 103 0.74 -3.80 -11.83
N GLY A 104 -0.56 -4.04 -11.59
CA GLY A 104 -1.07 -5.37 -11.29
C GLY A 104 -0.86 -6.34 -12.46
N LEU A 105 -1.20 -5.90 -13.68
CA LEU A 105 -1.00 -6.69 -14.91
C LEU A 105 0.49 -6.94 -15.18
N LYS A 106 1.34 -5.93 -15.01
CA LYS A 106 2.79 -6.05 -15.14
C LYS A 106 3.38 -7.06 -14.16
N ALA A 107 2.98 -7.03 -12.90
CA ALA A 107 3.39 -8.00 -11.89
C ALA A 107 3.01 -9.43 -12.30
N SER A 108 1.81 -9.62 -12.86
CA SER A 108 1.37 -10.92 -13.36
C SER A 108 2.19 -11.39 -14.57
N LYS A 109 2.34 -10.55 -15.60
CA LYS A 109 2.99 -10.93 -16.86
C LYS A 109 4.50 -11.10 -16.75
N GLU A 110 5.18 -10.23 -16.00
CA GLU A 110 6.63 -10.20 -15.94
C GLU A 110 7.20 -10.97 -14.75
N ASN A 111 6.44 -11.13 -13.67
CA ASN A 111 6.91 -11.73 -12.42
C ASN A 111 6.12 -12.96 -11.98
N GLY A 112 5.05 -13.33 -12.70
CA GLY A 112 4.18 -14.45 -12.34
C GLY A 112 3.34 -14.21 -11.06
N LEU A 113 3.18 -12.95 -10.64
CA LEU A 113 2.44 -12.58 -9.44
C LEU A 113 1.01 -12.17 -9.79
N PHE A 114 0.07 -13.11 -9.72
CA PHE A 114 -1.34 -12.82 -9.94
C PHE A 114 -1.97 -12.22 -8.69
N ILE A 115 -1.98 -10.89 -8.60
CA ILE A 115 -2.34 -10.09 -7.41
C ILE A 115 -3.56 -9.22 -7.65
N GLY A 116 -4.23 -8.80 -6.56
CA GLY A 116 -5.41 -7.95 -6.62
C GLY A 116 -5.11 -6.49 -7.03
N ILE A 117 -6.17 -5.72 -7.30
CA ILE A 117 -6.07 -4.33 -7.80
C ILE A 117 -5.38 -3.41 -6.77
N SER A 118 -5.71 -3.55 -5.48
CA SER A 118 -5.06 -2.77 -4.43
C SER A 118 -3.57 -3.10 -4.28
N SER A 119 -3.16 -4.34 -4.56
CA SER A 119 -1.76 -4.75 -4.62
C SER A 119 -1.03 -4.06 -5.76
N GLY A 120 -1.65 -4.00 -6.96
CA GLY A 120 -1.13 -3.24 -8.09
C GLY A 120 -0.95 -1.75 -7.76
N THR A 121 -1.90 -1.18 -7.02
CA THR A 121 -1.83 0.20 -6.51
C THR A 121 -0.62 0.41 -5.60
N ALA A 122 -0.42 -0.51 -4.65
CA ALA A 122 0.71 -0.45 -3.72
C ALA A 122 2.06 -0.60 -4.45
N ILE A 123 2.15 -1.47 -5.45
CA ILE A 123 3.34 -1.63 -6.30
C ILE A 123 3.61 -0.36 -7.12
N ALA A 124 2.58 0.26 -7.71
CA ALA A 124 2.74 1.52 -8.44
C ALA A 124 3.34 2.63 -7.57
N ALA A 125 2.85 2.76 -6.32
CA ALA A 125 3.39 3.70 -5.35
C ALA A 125 4.81 3.32 -4.92
N ALA A 126 5.06 2.06 -4.60
CA ALA A 126 6.39 1.56 -4.20
C ALA A 126 7.44 1.79 -5.31
N TYR A 127 7.06 1.62 -6.57
CA TYR A 127 7.93 1.94 -7.71
C TYR A 127 8.28 3.43 -7.78
N LYS A 128 7.30 4.33 -7.56
CA LYS A 128 7.55 5.78 -7.50
C LYS A 128 8.52 6.13 -6.36
N VAL A 129 8.35 5.51 -5.19
CA VAL A 129 9.24 5.67 -4.04
C VAL A 129 10.65 5.16 -4.34
N ALA A 130 10.77 3.96 -4.88
CA ALA A 130 12.06 3.36 -5.22
C ALA A 130 12.85 4.23 -6.24
N LYS A 131 12.16 4.78 -7.24
CA LYS A 131 12.78 5.75 -8.18
C LYS A 131 13.26 7.02 -7.47
N LYS A 132 12.49 7.55 -6.53
CA LYS A 132 12.82 8.76 -5.77
C LYS A 132 14.02 8.53 -4.84
N LEU A 133 14.10 7.35 -4.21
CA LEU A 133 15.17 7.00 -3.28
C LEU A 133 16.48 6.64 -4.00
N GLY A 134 16.39 6.04 -5.19
CA GLY A 134 17.55 5.69 -6.01
C GLY A 134 18.10 4.29 -5.78
N LYS A 135 19.21 4.01 -6.45
CA LYS A 135 19.84 2.68 -6.47
C LYS A 135 20.34 2.25 -5.09
N GLY A 136 20.16 0.98 -4.78
CA GLY A 136 20.64 0.37 -3.53
C GLY A 136 19.68 0.54 -2.34
N LYS A 137 18.52 1.19 -2.56
CA LYS A 137 17.48 1.37 -1.54
C LYS A 137 16.46 0.25 -1.56
N ILE A 138 15.96 -0.13 -0.38
CA ILE A 138 15.00 -1.20 -0.18
C ILE A 138 13.63 -0.61 0.15
N VAL A 139 12.66 -0.90 -0.71
CA VAL A 139 11.26 -0.51 -0.53
C VAL A 139 10.42 -1.78 -0.44
N VAL A 140 9.70 -1.95 0.65
CA VAL A 140 8.79 -3.09 0.88
C VAL A 140 7.35 -2.63 0.76
N THR A 141 6.54 -3.46 0.10
CA THR A 141 5.08 -3.31 0.05
C THR A 141 4.40 -4.65 0.23
N LEU A 142 3.08 -4.64 0.39
CA LEU A 142 2.27 -5.84 0.59
C LEU A 142 1.31 -6.06 -0.57
N ALA A 143 1.11 -7.33 -0.92
CA ALA A 143 0.03 -7.80 -1.78
C ALA A 143 -1.02 -8.50 -0.91
N PRO A 144 -2.06 -7.81 -0.43
CA PRO A 144 -2.99 -8.33 0.58
C PRO A 144 -3.91 -9.43 0.06
N ASP A 145 -4.09 -9.53 -1.26
CA ASP A 145 -4.92 -10.57 -1.88
C ASP A 145 -4.47 -10.94 -3.31
N GLY A 146 -4.99 -12.05 -3.80
CA GLY A 146 -4.76 -12.55 -5.15
C GLY A 146 -5.73 -11.97 -6.18
N GLY A 147 -5.33 -12.03 -7.45
CA GLY A 147 -6.11 -11.55 -8.60
C GLY A 147 -7.37 -12.35 -8.89
N GLU A 148 -7.48 -13.59 -8.39
CA GLU A 148 -8.63 -14.47 -8.59
C GLU A 148 -9.95 -13.88 -8.10
N LYS A 149 -9.90 -12.98 -7.14
CA LYS A 149 -11.08 -12.28 -6.59
C LYS A 149 -11.65 -11.23 -7.55
N TYR A 150 -10.92 -10.86 -8.59
CA TYR A 150 -11.24 -9.75 -9.49
C TYR A 150 -11.56 -10.21 -10.91
N LEU A 151 -11.74 -11.51 -11.15
CA LEU A 151 -12.06 -12.08 -12.47
C LEU A 151 -13.41 -11.60 -13.04
N SER A 152 -14.31 -11.07 -12.20
CA SER A 152 -15.57 -10.44 -12.62
C SER A 152 -15.42 -8.94 -12.94
N VAL A 153 -14.25 -8.34 -12.72
CA VAL A 153 -14.00 -6.93 -12.99
C VAL A 153 -13.44 -6.79 -14.40
N GLU A 154 -14.27 -6.35 -15.36
CA GLU A 154 -13.90 -6.22 -16.76
C GLU A 154 -12.59 -5.43 -16.97
N ALA A 155 -12.44 -4.29 -16.29
CA ALA A 155 -11.24 -3.46 -16.36
C ALA A 155 -9.96 -4.18 -15.91
N PHE A 156 -10.07 -5.26 -15.12
CA PHE A 156 -8.95 -6.08 -14.65
C PHE A 156 -8.51 -7.11 -15.68
N LEU A 157 -9.42 -7.54 -16.57
CA LEU A 157 -9.18 -8.61 -17.56
C LEU A 157 -8.78 -8.09 -18.95
N THR A 158 -9.12 -6.85 -19.28
CA THR A 158 -9.10 -6.35 -20.69
C THR A 158 -7.88 -5.50 -21.06
N LYS A 159 -6.79 -5.53 -20.29
CA LYS A 159 -5.55 -4.79 -20.62
C LYS A 159 -4.32 -5.64 -20.83
#